data_53fa8fa50c5e218a3a394bc72d57292b
#
_entry.id   53fa8fa50c5e218a3a394bc72d57292b
#
_cell.length_a   1.000
_cell.length_b   1.000
_cell.length_c   1.000
_cell.angle_alpha   90.00
_cell.angle_beta   90.00
_cell.angle_gamma   90.00
#
_symmetry.space_group_name_H-M   'P 1'
#
loop_
_entity.id
_entity.type
_entity.pdbx_description
1 polymer ?
#
loop_
_entity_poly.entity_id
_entity_poly.type
_entity_poly.pdbx_seq_one_letter_code
_entity_poly.pdbx_strand_id
1 'polypeptide(L)'
;PAVGDVAAITDVLIFMPKAKAHLAMLMAMAAALVGEGNRVHVIGENRGGIKSAGKTIQSYGDVDKIDSARHCSWLTCHLNQAPAPFTLNDYMSRDTYNRNGIEWTVCSLPGVFSHRELDAGTAMLLDKLPTSLSGKVLDFACGAGVIASYLLSAGSKASVELLDVSALALWCSAHTLHENHQQGIIIATDTLQGVSAKYQTVVTNPPFHTGVKTDYRISREFIQATRQHLQPKGKLYLVANRFLPYAELLAEQFSSPSVLTQDNRFSVYFAQS
;
A
#
# COMPACT_ATOMS: atom_id res chain seq x y z
N PRO A 1 -1.99 15.26 -10.03
CA PRO A 1 -3.03 15.82 -10.89
C PRO A 1 -3.54 17.09 -10.22
N ALA A 2 -3.50 18.22 -10.96
CA ALA A 2 -4.19 19.41 -10.52
C ALA A 2 -5.66 19.03 -10.37
N VAL A 3 -6.25 19.34 -9.23
CA VAL A 3 -7.72 19.32 -9.10
C VAL A 3 -8.18 20.39 -10.07
N GLY A 4 -8.76 20.00 -11.21
CA GLY A 4 -9.33 20.95 -12.16
C GLY A 4 -10.38 21.81 -11.45
N ASP A 5 -10.88 22.89 -12.09
CA ASP A 5 -11.90 23.80 -11.55
C ASP A 5 -13.04 23.02 -10.90
N VAL A 6 -12.85 22.65 -9.65
CA VAL A 6 -13.90 22.06 -8.83
C VAL A 6 -14.71 23.24 -8.33
N ALA A 7 -16.01 23.22 -8.60
CA ALA A 7 -16.95 24.16 -7.97
C ALA A 7 -16.63 24.24 -6.48
N ALA A 8 -16.64 25.44 -5.89
CA ALA A 8 -16.15 25.71 -4.53
C ALA A 8 -16.61 24.62 -3.55
N ILE A 9 -15.69 23.79 -3.11
CA ILE A 9 -15.95 22.74 -2.12
C ILE A 9 -16.02 23.44 -0.77
N THR A 10 -17.15 23.31 -0.09
CA THR A 10 -17.37 23.91 1.25
C THR A 10 -17.20 22.90 2.38
N ASP A 11 -17.30 21.61 2.06
CA ASP A 11 -17.28 20.54 3.04
C ASP A 11 -16.47 19.35 2.52
N VAL A 12 -15.59 18.80 3.33
CA VAL A 12 -14.86 17.54 3.07
C VAL A 12 -15.11 16.57 4.20
N LEU A 13 -15.41 15.31 3.87
CA LEU A 13 -15.57 14.23 4.82
C LEU A 13 -14.35 13.31 4.78
N ILE A 14 -13.70 13.12 5.94
CA ILE A 14 -12.59 12.20 6.15
C ILE A 14 -13.09 11.02 6.98
N PHE A 15 -12.95 9.80 6.46
CA PHE A 15 -13.03 8.60 7.28
C PHE A 15 -11.72 8.43 8.05
N MET A 16 -11.81 8.31 9.38
CA MET A 16 -10.65 8.25 10.28
C MET A 16 -9.65 7.18 9.84
N PRO A 17 -8.44 7.53 9.41
CA PRO A 17 -7.43 6.56 9.06
C PRO A 17 -6.80 5.93 10.31
N LYS A 18 -6.17 4.76 10.17
CA LYS A 18 -5.49 4.06 11.27
C LYS A 18 -4.29 4.84 11.81
N ALA A 19 -3.53 5.51 10.94
CA ALA A 19 -2.31 6.23 11.30
C ALA A 19 -2.58 7.72 11.56
N LYS A 20 -2.09 8.26 12.67
CA LYS A 20 -2.23 9.69 13.01
C LYS A 20 -1.57 10.61 11.97
N ALA A 21 -0.40 10.23 11.45
CA ALA A 21 0.29 11.01 10.43
C ALA A 21 -0.53 11.08 9.12
N HIS A 22 -1.27 10.02 8.79
CA HIS A 22 -2.19 10.02 7.65
C HIS A 22 -3.37 10.97 7.88
N LEU A 23 -3.95 10.99 9.08
CA LEU A 23 -4.97 12.00 9.42
C LEU A 23 -4.43 13.42 9.28
N ALA A 24 -3.22 13.69 9.77
CA ALA A 24 -2.61 15.03 9.67
C ALA A 24 -2.43 15.46 8.20
N MET A 25 -1.96 14.57 7.34
CA MET A 25 -1.84 14.82 5.89
C MET A 25 -3.21 15.08 5.25
N LEU A 26 -4.22 14.23 5.55
CA LEU A 26 -5.58 14.41 5.02
C LEU A 26 -6.24 15.70 5.50
N MET A 27 -6.04 16.09 6.75
CA MET A 27 -6.54 17.36 7.28
C MET A 27 -5.92 18.56 6.57
N ALA A 28 -4.60 18.55 6.35
CA ALA A 28 -3.93 19.62 5.62
C ALA A 28 -4.43 19.73 4.18
N MET A 29 -4.59 18.59 3.50
CA MET A 29 -5.13 18.53 2.15
C MET A 29 -6.58 19.06 2.10
N ALA A 30 -7.43 18.57 3.01
CA ALA A 30 -8.83 18.98 3.07
C ALA A 30 -8.97 20.48 3.39
N ALA A 31 -8.21 20.98 4.35
CA ALA A 31 -8.21 22.40 4.70
C ALA A 31 -7.79 23.29 3.51
N ALA A 32 -6.70 22.92 2.82
CA ALA A 32 -6.25 23.64 1.62
C ALA A 32 -7.28 23.61 0.49
N LEU A 33 -8.07 22.54 0.41
CA LEU A 33 -9.10 22.38 -0.63
C LEU A 33 -10.35 23.22 -0.37
N VAL A 34 -10.82 23.27 0.90
CA VAL A 34 -12.06 23.99 1.22
C VAL A 34 -11.82 25.46 1.58
N GLY A 35 -10.68 25.82 2.16
CA GLY A 35 -10.35 27.19 2.57
C GLY A 35 -11.00 27.63 3.90
N GLU A 36 -10.62 28.84 4.35
CA GLU A 36 -11.12 29.46 5.56
C GLU A 36 -12.65 29.65 5.52
N GLY A 37 -13.31 29.56 6.68
CA GLY A 37 -14.76 29.69 6.82
C GLY A 37 -15.55 28.43 6.46
N ASN A 38 -14.91 27.40 5.92
CA ASN A 38 -15.52 26.15 5.53
C ASN A 38 -15.25 25.02 6.54
N ARG A 39 -15.70 23.78 6.24
CA ARG A 39 -15.72 22.70 7.22
C ARG A 39 -15.01 21.46 6.75
N VAL A 40 -14.34 20.80 7.69
CA VAL A 40 -13.82 19.44 7.51
C VAL A 40 -14.45 18.51 8.55
N HIS A 41 -15.08 17.45 8.08
CA HIS A 41 -15.73 16.46 8.92
C HIS A 41 -14.82 15.23 9.05
N VAL A 42 -14.73 14.65 10.25
CA VAL A 42 -14.02 13.40 10.49
C VAL A 42 -14.95 12.43 11.19
N ILE A 43 -15.16 11.26 10.58
CA ILE A 43 -15.98 10.18 11.13
C ILE A 43 -15.10 8.95 11.36
N GLY A 44 -15.26 8.32 12.51
CA GLY A 44 -14.52 7.08 12.80
C GLY A 44 -15.01 6.36 14.04
N GLU A 45 -14.56 5.11 14.17
CA GLU A 45 -14.87 4.28 15.33
C GLU A 45 -14.22 4.84 16.61
N ASN A 46 -14.94 4.78 17.74
CA ASN A 46 -14.46 5.22 19.03
C ASN A 46 -13.18 4.48 19.48
N ARG A 47 -13.03 3.21 19.06
CA ARG A 47 -11.82 2.40 19.28
C ARG A 47 -10.76 2.60 18.19
N GLY A 48 -11.11 3.20 17.05
CA GLY A 48 -10.25 3.46 15.89
C GLY A 48 -9.42 4.75 15.99
N GLY A 49 -9.38 5.40 17.16
CA GLY A 49 -8.52 6.59 17.37
C GLY A 49 -9.22 7.93 17.21
N ILE A 50 -10.52 7.99 16.83
CA ILE A 50 -11.28 9.24 16.64
C ILE A 50 -11.24 10.15 17.88
N LYS A 51 -11.23 9.56 19.09
CA LYS A 51 -11.12 10.32 20.35
C LYS A 51 -9.81 11.11 20.48
N SER A 52 -8.72 10.59 19.89
CA SER A 52 -7.41 11.27 19.88
C SER A 52 -7.22 12.22 18.70
N ALA A 53 -8.09 12.14 17.70
CA ALA A 53 -8.05 12.97 16.50
C ALA A 53 -8.28 14.47 16.81
N GLY A 54 -9.06 14.77 17.87
CA GLY A 54 -9.40 16.14 18.25
C GLY A 54 -8.17 17.06 18.34
N LYS A 55 -7.05 16.58 18.91
CA LYS A 55 -5.82 17.40 18.99
C LYS A 55 -5.23 17.76 17.62
N THR A 56 -5.29 16.84 16.65
CA THR A 56 -4.81 17.11 15.29
C THR A 56 -5.76 18.04 14.55
N ILE A 57 -7.06 17.91 14.76
CA ILE A 57 -8.10 18.67 14.07
C ILE A 57 -8.14 20.10 14.62
N GLN A 58 -8.00 20.29 15.93
CA GLN A 58 -8.01 21.61 16.61
C GLN A 58 -6.91 22.57 16.13
N SER A 59 -5.84 22.08 15.51
CA SER A 59 -4.82 22.97 14.93
C SER A 59 -5.31 23.73 13.68
N TYR A 60 -6.47 23.39 13.15
CA TYR A 60 -7.06 24.01 11.96
C TYR A 60 -8.26 24.92 12.28
N GLY A 61 -8.84 24.79 13.48
CA GLY A 61 -10.02 25.58 13.86
C GLY A 61 -10.81 25.00 15.02
N ASP A 62 -12.02 25.48 15.19
CA ASP A 62 -12.92 25.06 16.26
C ASP A 62 -13.52 23.69 15.94
N VAL A 63 -13.52 22.80 16.93
CA VAL A 63 -13.96 21.43 16.77
C VAL A 63 -15.19 21.14 17.60
N ASP A 64 -16.28 20.77 16.91
CA ASP A 64 -17.51 20.30 17.51
C ASP A 64 -17.68 18.79 17.34
N LYS A 65 -18.18 18.14 18.38
CA LYS A 65 -18.67 16.77 18.27
C LYS A 65 -20.15 16.81 17.90
N ILE A 66 -20.45 16.46 16.65
CA ILE A 66 -21.80 16.54 16.10
C ILE A 66 -22.68 15.40 16.60
N ASP A 67 -22.15 14.16 16.54
CA ASP A 67 -22.94 12.97 16.91
C ASP A 67 -22.03 11.81 17.37
N SER A 68 -22.67 10.82 17.98
CA SER A 68 -22.04 9.56 18.36
C SER A 68 -23.07 8.43 18.32
N ALA A 69 -22.97 7.57 17.33
CA ALA A 69 -23.86 6.42 17.14
C ALA A 69 -23.07 5.17 16.73
N ARG A 70 -23.58 3.98 17.09
CA ARG A 70 -23.04 2.68 16.68
C ARG A 70 -21.53 2.54 16.93
N HIS A 71 -21.04 3.04 18.09
CA HIS A 71 -19.61 3.08 18.44
C HIS A 71 -18.73 3.96 17.54
N CYS A 72 -19.30 4.82 16.69
CA CYS A 72 -18.61 5.84 15.93
C CYS A 72 -18.84 7.22 16.50
N SER A 73 -17.94 8.16 16.20
CA SER A 73 -18.12 9.59 16.47
C SER A 73 -17.93 10.40 15.21
N TRP A 74 -18.65 11.51 15.14
CA TRP A 74 -18.54 12.51 14.09
C TRP A 74 -18.04 13.81 14.70
N LEU A 75 -16.88 14.27 14.24
CA LEU A 75 -16.28 15.56 14.59
C LEU A 75 -16.34 16.49 13.38
N THR A 76 -16.59 17.76 13.62
CA THR A 76 -16.55 18.80 12.59
C THR A 76 -15.57 19.88 13.01
N CYS A 77 -14.64 20.23 12.14
CA CYS A 77 -13.73 21.35 12.27
C CYS A 77 -14.24 22.52 11.44
N HIS A 78 -14.49 23.64 12.07
CA HIS A 78 -14.78 24.93 11.42
C HIS A 78 -13.44 25.65 11.24
N LEU A 79 -12.98 25.78 10.00
CA LEU A 79 -11.69 26.41 9.71
C LEU A 79 -11.77 27.92 9.99
N ASN A 80 -11.02 28.39 10.96
CA ASN A 80 -11.04 29.80 11.41
C ASN A 80 -9.79 30.58 10.99
N GLN A 81 -8.96 30.00 10.15
CA GLN A 81 -7.76 30.64 9.58
C GLN A 81 -7.48 30.11 8.18
N ALA A 82 -6.84 30.94 7.38
CA ALA A 82 -6.41 30.56 6.03
C ALA A 82 -5.42 29.40 6.11
N PRO A 83 -5.69 28.24 5.44
CA PRO A 83 -4.79 27.10 5.47
C PRO A 83 -3.52 27.38 4.67
N ALA A 84 -2.41 26.75 5.07
CA ALA A 84 -1.20 26.73 4.27
C ALA A 84 -1.43 25.97 2.94
N PRO A 85 -0.73 26.34 1.86
CA PRO A 85 -0.73 25.54 0.62
C PRO A 85 -0.33 24.09 0.91
N PHE A 86 -0.99 23.16 0.22
CA PHE A 86 -0.72 21.72 0.39
C PHE A 86 0.01 21.16 -0.81
N THR A 87 1.09 20.40 -0.55
CA THR A 87 1.72 19.54 -1.54
C THR A 87 1.98 18.15 -0.95
N LEU A 88 1.80 17.09 -1.74
CA LEU A 88 2.12 15.73 -1.31
C LEU A 88 3.60 15.56 -0.99
N ASN A 89 4.48 16.30 -1.67
CA ASN A 89 5.93 16.23 -1.46
C ASN A 89 6.35 16.61 -0.03
N ASP A 90 5.61 17.49 0.65
CA ASP A 90 5.92 17.92 2.03
C ASP A 90 5.72 16.78 3.04
N TYR A 91 4.95 15.76 2.67
CA TYR A 91 4.65 14.58 3.50
C TYR A 91 5.44 13.34 3.08
N MET A 92 6.18 13.42 1.98
CA MET A 92 6.94 12.28 1.47
C MET A 92 8.23 12.08 2.25
N SER A 93 8.39 10.89 2.83
CA SER A 93 9.69 10.43 3.32
C SER A 93 10.51 9.78 2.20
N ARG A 94 11.82 9.88 2.34
CA ARG A 94 12.81 9.16 1.52
C ARG A 94 13.71 8.39 2.48
N ASP A 95 13.53 7.10 2.52
CA ASP A 95 14.23 6.23 3.48
C ASP A 95 15.10 5.25 2.69
N THR A 96 16.40 5.28 2.95
CA THR A 96 17.37 4.38 2.30
C THR A 96 17.55 3.12 3.11
N TYR A 97 17.39 1.97 2.47
CA TYR A 97 17.58 0.65 3.04
C TYR A 97 18.80 -0.02 2.44
N ASN A 98 19.42 -0.90 3.22
CA ASN A 98 20.47 -1.80 2.75
C ASN A 98 20.14 -3.22 3.18
N ARG A 99 20.08 -4.16 2.24
CA ARG A 99 19.84 -5.57 2.50
C ARG A 99 20.58 -6.42 1.48
N ASN A 100 21.25 -7.45 1.97
CA ASN A 100 22.07 -8.35 1.14
C ASN A 100 23.14 -7.61 0.31
N GLY A 101 23.65 -6.49 0.82
CA GLY A 101 24.60 -5.64 0.10
C GLY A 101 24.00 -4.76 -1.00
N ILE A 102 22.68 -4.76 -1.14
CA ILE A 102 21.94 -3.94 -2.09
C ILE A 102 21.35 -2.75 -1.36
N GLU A 103 21.64 -1.56 -1.85
CA GLU A 103 21.10 -0.31 -1.34
C GLU A 103 20.07 0.28 -2.31
N TRP A 104 18.95 0.76 -1.76
CA TRP A 104 17.92 1.47 -2.52
C TRP A 104 17.14 2.42 -1.62
N THR A 105 16.59 3.47 -2.20
CA THR A 105 15.76 4.47 -1.51
C THR A 105 14.28 4.23 -1.81
N VAL A 106 13.45 4.29 -0.78
CA VAL A 106 11.99 4.16 -0.88
C VAL A 106 11.34 5.49 -0.53
N CYS A 107 10.49 5.97 -1.43
CA CYS A 107 9.63 7.13 -1.22
C CYS A 107 8.29 6.68 -0.69
N SER A 108 7.87 7.17 0.48
CA SER A 108 6.58 6.77 1.05
C SER A 108 5.82 7.92 1.68
N LEU A 109 4.48 7.81 1.68
CA LEU A 109 3.55 8.76 2.29
C LEU A 109 2.88 8.14 3.52
N PRO A 110 2.47 8.97 4.49
CA PRO A 110 1.58 8.51 5.55
C PRO A 110 0.32 7.86 4.98
N GLY A 111 0.01 6.64 5.46
CA GLY A 111 -1.12 5.84 4.96
C GLY A 111 -0.76 4.78 3.94
N VAL A 112 0.41 4.84 3.33
CA VAL A 112 0.96 3.74 2.53
C VAL A 112 1.54 2.69 3.47
N PHE A 113 1.41 1.42 3.10
CA PHE A 113 1.94 0.29 3.89
C PHE A 113 3.44 0.45 4.15
N SER A 114 3.85 0.20 5.39
CA SER A 114 5.26 0.30 5.85
C SER A 114 5.90 1.67 5.63
N HIS A 115 5.11 2.75 5.83
CA HIS A 115 5.65 4.10 5.76
C HIS A 115 6.82 4.27 6.75
N ARG A 116 8.00 4.65 6.22
CA ARG A 116 9.25 4.87 6.94
C ARG A 116 9.86 3.64 7.62
N GLU A 117 9.48 2.45 7.22
CA GLU A 117 10.07 1.21 7.72
C GLU A 117 10.11 0.13 6.62
N LEU A 118 11.01 -0.81 6.74
CA LEU A 118 10.98 -2.02 5.92
C LEU A 118 10.21 -3.10 6.69
N ASP A 119 9.04 -3.46 6.17
CA ASP A 119 8.21 -4.51 6.78
C ASP A 119 8.98 -5.82 6.93
N ALA A 120 8.84 -6.47 8.08
CA ALA A 120 9.57 -7.69 8.40
C ALA A 120 9.24 -8.86 7.45
N GLY A 121 7.99 -8.98 7.00
CA GLY A 121 7.60 -9.99 6.01
C GLY A 121 8.22 -9.69 4.65
N THR A 122 8.14 -8.43 4.21
CA THR A 122 8.81 -7.99 2.97
C THR A 122 10.32 -8.24 3.05
N ALA A 123 10.96 -7.87 4.16
CA ALA A 123 12.39 -8.13 4.36
C ALA A 123 12.75 -9.62 4.23
N MET A 124 11.93 -10.51 4.83
CA MET A 124 12.10 -11.96 4.72
C MET A 124 11.92 -12.46 3.27
N LEU A 125 10.98 -11.87 2.52
CA LEU A 125 10.79 -12.18 1.10
C LEU A 125 12.02 -11.78 0.28
N LEU A 126 12.55 -10.56 0.47
CA LEU A 126 13.74 -10.07 -0.23
C LEU A 126 14.96 -10.97 -0.04
N ASP A 127 15.13 -11.61 1.13
CA ASP A 127 16.23 -12.57 1.40
C ASP A 127 16.11 -13.85 0.56
N LYS A 128 14.95 -14.16 0.03
CA LYS A 128 14.68 -15.38 -0.74
C LYS A 128 14.46 -15.13 -2.22
N LEU A 129 14.34 -13.87 -2.63
CA LEU A 129 14.20 -13.54 -4.03
C LEU A 129 15.54 -13.68 -4.77
N PRO A 130 15.55 -14.36 -5.93
CA PRO A 130 16.72 -14.34 -6.81
C PRO A 130 16.94 -12.91 -7.32
N THR A 131 18.17 -12.42 -7.24
CA THR A 131 18.55 -11.09 -7.73
C THR A 131 18.64 -11.03 -9.26
N SER A 132 18.74 -12.18 -9.94
CA SER A 132 18.91 -12.30 -11.39
C SER A 132 17.60 -12.65 -12.13
N LEU A 133 16.48 -12.04 -11.72
CA LEU A 133 15.22 -12.21 -12.42
C LEU A 133 15.29 -11.58 -13.83
N SER A 134 14.59 -12.19 -14.78
CA SER A 134 14.49 -11.72 -16.16
C SER A 134 13.06 -11.85 -16.67
N GLY A 135 12.78 -11.21 -17.81
CA GLY A 135 11.45 -11.19 -18.41
C GLY A 135 10.47 -10.29 -17.66
N LYS A 136 9.18 -10.55 -17.80
CA LYS A 136 8.14 -9.77 -17.13
C LYS A 136 7.98 -10.21 -15.68
N VAL A 137 8.11 -9.25 -14.76
CA VAL A 137 7.88 -9.44 -13.31
C VAL A 137 6.74 -8.53 -12.87
N LEU A 138 5.78 -9.09 -12.16
CA LEU A 138 4.72 -8.32 -11.50
C LEU A 138 5.02 -8.22 -10.01
N ASP A 139 5.06 -7.00 -9.50
CA ASP A 139 4.96 -6.68 -8.07
C ASP A 139 3.48 -6.39 -7.74
N PHE A 140 2.78 -7.42 -7.23
CA PHE A 140 1.36 -7.31 -6.91
C PHE A 140 1.16 -6.78 -5.49
N ALA A 141 0.27 -5.79 -5.34
CA ALA A 141 0.10 -5.00 -4.12
C ALA A 141 1.42 -4.32 -3.71
N CYS A 142 2.01 -3.61 -4.67
CA CYS A 142 3.38 -3.10 -4.62
C CYS A 142 3.63 -2.07 -3.52
N GLY A 143 2.57 -1.44 -2.96
CA GLY A 143 2.72 -0.39 -1.96
C GLY A 143 3.60 0.75 -2.45
N ALA A 144 4.69 1.03 -1.76
CA ALA A 144 5.68 2.04 -2.16
C ALA A 144 6.72 1.55 -3.18
N GLY A 145 6.52 0.36 -3.81
CA GLY A 145 7.42 -0.19 -4.81
C GLY A 145 8.72 -0.80 -4.24
N VAL A 146 8.69 -1.21 -2.98
CA VAL A 146 9.84 -1.72 -2.23
C VAL A 146 10.49 -2.90 -2.91
N ILE A 147 9.68 -3.92 -3.30
CA ILE A 147 10.17 -5.18 -3.88
C ILE A 147 10.72 -4.94 -5.28
N ALA A 148 9.94 -4.27 -6.14
CA ALA A 148 10.33 -3.96 -7.50
C ALA A 148 11.65 -3.16 -7.55
N SER A 149 11.76 -2.10 -6.72
CA SER A 149 12.95 -1.27 -6.68
C SER A 149 14.17 -2.01 -6.15
N TYR A 150 14.02 -2.85 -5.11
CA TYR A 150 15.09 -3.74 -4.64
C TYR A 150 15.61 -4.65 -5.76
N LEU A 151 14.71 -5.34 -6.50
CA LEU A 151 15.10 -6.22 -7.59
C LEU A 151 15.89 -5.50 -8.67
N LEU A 152 15.46 -4.30 -9.06
CA LEU A 152 16.15 -3.49 -10.06
C LEU A 152 17.50 -2.98 -9.55
N SER A 153 17.60 -2.56 -8.27
CA SER A 153 18.86 -2.18 -7.62
C SER A 153 19.84 -3.34 -7.52
N ALA A 154 19.33 -4.57 -7.41
CA ALA A 154 20.13 -5.79 -7.43
C ALA A 154 20.69 -6.17 -8.81
N GLY A 155 20.40 -5.37 -9.84
CA GLY A 155 20.84 -5.61 -11.21
C GLY A 155 19.93 -6.55 -12.02
N SER A 156 18.71 -6.78 -11.59
CA SER A 156 17.71 -7.53 -12.35
C SER A 156 17.47 -6.87 -13.71
N LYS A 157 17.43 -7.66 -14.76
CA LYS A 157 17.07 -7.24 -16.13
C LYS A 157 15.59 -7.44 -16.43
N ALA A 158 14.78 -7.59 -15.42
CA ALA A 158 13.35 -7.76 -15.55
C ALA A 158 12.66 -6.47 -16.02
N SER A 159 11.62 -6.63 -16.83
CA SER A 159 10.63 -5.59 -17.06
C SER A 159 9.61 -5.67 -15.93
N VAL A 160 9.59 -4.70 -15.03
CA VAL A 160 8.72 -4.73 -13.86
C VAL A 160 7.42 -3.98 -14.10
N GLU A 161 6.33 -4.58 -13.67
CA GLU A 161 5.00 -3.96 -13.57
C GLU A 161 4.61 -3.93 -12.09
N LEU A 162 4.15 -2.77 -11.61
CA LEU A 162 3.79 -2.53 -10.21
C LEU A 162 2.30 -2.26 -10.14
N LEU A 163 1.60 -3.08 -9.39
CA LEU A 163 0.14 -3.05 -9.31
C LEU A 163 -0.31 -2.79 -7.87
N ASP A 164 -1.17 -1.80 -7.69
CA ASP A 164 -1.84 -1.53 -6.42
C ASP A 164 -3.21 -0.87 -6.64
N VAL A 165 -4.11 -0.98 -5.67
CA VAL A 165 -5.41 -0.31 -5.67
C VAL A 165 -5.31 1.13 -5.17
N SER A 166 -4.30 1.42 -4.34
CA SER A 166 -4.11 2.71 -3.70
C SER A 166 -3.38 3.70 -4.60
N ALA A 167 -4.04 4.79 -4.97
CA ALA A 167 -3.41 5.87 -5.74
C ALA A 167 -2.19 6.47 -5.02
N LEU A 168 -2.21 6.55 -3.68
CA LEU A 168 -1.06 7.01 -2.89
C LEU A 168 0.11 6.03 -2.99
N ALA A 169 -0.16 4.73 -2.94
CA ALA A 169 0.86 3.69 -3.10
C ALA A 169 1.51 3.78 -4.48
N LEU A 170 0.71 3.86 -5.54
CA LEU A 170 1.20 3.98 -6.92
C LEU A 170 2.01 5.26 -7.14
N TRP A 171 1.58 6.38 -6.54
CA TRP A 171 2.33 7.62 -6.57
C TRP A 171 3.69 7.47 -5.88
N CYS A 172 3.72 6.83 -4.70
CA CYS A 172 4.97 6.51 -3.99
C CYS A 172 5.87 5.58 -4.82
N SER A 173 5.31 4.53 -5.43
CA SER A 173 6.06 3.60 -6.31
C SER A 173 6.73 4.31 -7.48
N ALA A 174 6.00 5.24 -8.14
CA ALA A 174 6.58 6.04 -9.22
C ALA A 174 7.76 6.88 -8.74
N HIS A 175 7.65 7.52 -7.57
CA HIS A 175 8.73 8.29 -6.96
C HIS A 175 9.89 7.40 -6.51
N THR A 176 9.62 6.22 -5.95
CA THR A 176 10.65 5.24 -5.59
C THR A 176 11.47 4.81 -6.80
N LEU A 177 10.82 4.47 -7.91
CA LEU A 177 11.52 4.13 -9.16
C LEU A 177 12.35 5.31 -9.68
N HIS A 178 11.78 6.52 -9.68
CA HIS A 178 12.46 7.72 -10.13
C HIS A 178 13.70 8.04 -9.28
N GLU A 179 13.59 7.94 -7.96
CA GLU A 179 14.69 8.20 -7.01
C GLU A 179 15.88 7.28 -7.23
N ASN A 180 15.64 6.03 -7.63
CA ASN A 180 16.66 5.02 -7.91
C ASN A 180 17.04 4.97 -9.40
N HIS A 181 16.61 5.93 -10.24
CA HIS A 181 16.87 5.94 -11.69
C HIS A 181 16.39 4.69 -12.42
N GLN A 182 15.26 4.14 -11.98
CA GLN A 182 14.66 2.90 -12.47
C GLN A 182 13.41 3.18 -13.31
N GLN A 183 13.00 2.19 -14.09
CA GLN A 183 11.78 2.25 -14.90
C GLN A 183 10.90 1.05 -14.61
N GLY A 184 9.58 1.27 -14.63
CA GLY A 184 8.55 0.26 -14.46
C GLY A 184 7.19 0.78 -14.91
N ILE A 185 6.25 -0.12 -15.14
CA ILE A 185 4.87 0.22 -15.51
C ILE A 185 4.01 0.21 -14.24
N ILE A 186 3.31 1.31 -13.98
CA ILE A 186 2.40 1.45 -12.85
C ILE A 186 0.97 1.12 -13.30
N ILE A 187 0.30 0.21 -12.59
CA ILE A 187 -1.04 -0.29 -12.95
C ILE A 187 -1.97 -0.08 -11.75
N ALA A 188 -3.05 0.70 -11.97
CA ALA A 188 -4.07 0.97 -10.97
C ALA A 188 -5.21 -0.04 -11.13
N THR A 189 -5.24 -1.07 -10.28
CA THR A 189 -6.33 -2.06 -10.22
C THR A 189 -6.28 -2.81 -8.89
N ASP A 190 -7.39 -3.41 -8.49
CA ASP A 190 -7.54 -4.22 -7.29
C ASP A 190 -7.36 -5.71 -7.55
N THR A 191 -7.39 -6.13 -8.81
CA THR A 191 -7.34 -7.54 -9.21
C THR A 191 -6.48 -7.76 -10.45
N LEU A 192 -6.15 -9.01 -10.75
CA LEU A 192 -5.48 -9.40 -11.99
C LEU A 192 -6.43 -9.51 -13.20
N GLN A 193 -7.74 -9.45 -13.00
CA GLN A 193 -8.72 -9.65 -14.09
C GLN A 193 -8.64 -8.60 -15.21
N GLY A 194 -8.22 -7.37 -14.88
CA GLY A 194 -8.03 -6.30 -15.86
C GLY A 194 -6.64 -6.32 -16.55
N VAL A 195 -5.78 -7.27 -16.20
CA VAL A 195 -4.42 -7.36 -16.71
C VAL A 195 -4.35 -8.45 -17.77
N SER A 196 -4.01 -8.08 -19.00
CA SER A 196 -3.88 -9.04 -20.12
C SER A 196 -2.50 -9.70 -20.21
N ALA A 197 -1.52 -9.18 -19.48
CA ALA A 197 -0.15 -9.66 -19.51
C ALA A 197 0.01 -11.03 -18.83
N LYS A 198 1.02 -11.79 -19.29
CA LYS A 198 1.52 -13.00 -18.62
C LYS A 198 2.94 -12.76 -18.12
N TYR A 199 3.23 -13.25 -16.91
CA TYR A 199 4.46 -12.96 -16.19
C TYR A 199 5.36 -14.19 -16.05
N GLN A 200 6.68 -13.99 -16.15
CA GLN A 200 7.65 -15.00 -15.73
C GLN A 200 7.71 -15.13 -14.23
N THR A 201 7.49 -14.03 -13.53
CA THR A 201 7.48 -14.04 -12.06
C THR A 201 6.42 -13.09 -11.54
N VAL A 202 5.71 -13.52 -10.51
CA VAL A 202 4.87 -12.68 -9.65
C VAL A 202 5.50 -12.67 -8.26
N VAL A 203 5.70 -11.48 -7.70
CA VAL A 203 6.16 -11.28 -6.33
C VAL A 203 5.12 -10.50 -5.56
N THR A 204 4.92 -10.82 -4.27
CA THR A 204 3.88 -10.12 -3.50
C THR A 204 4.03 -10.28 -1.99
N ASN A 205 3.67 -9.22 -1.27
CA ASN A 205 3.28 -9.23 0.12
C ASN A 205 1.82 -8.76 0.18
N PRO A 206 0.84 -9.65 -0.01
CA PRO A 206 -0.54 -9.25 -0.23
C PRO A 206 -1.22 -8.74 1.04
N PRO A 207 -2.17 -7.79 0.96
CA PRO A 207 -2.80 -7.13 2.12
C PRO A 207 -3.87 -7.98 2.83
N PHE A 208 -4.00 -9.25 2.53
CA PHE A 208 -5.09 -10.12 2.99
C PHE A 208 -4.91 -10.61 4.43
N HIS A 209 -4.92 -9.67 5.40
CA HIS A 209 -4.59 -9.95 6.81
C HIS A 209 -5.74 -9.73 7.80
N THR A 210 -6.96 -9.36 7.36
CA THR A 210 -8.03 -8.94 8.25
C THR A 210 -9.33 -9.73 8.07
N GLY A 211 -9.68 -10.59 9.03
CA GLY A 211 -10.99 -11.27 9.14
C GLY A 211 -11.04 -12.70 8.58
N VAL A 212 -11.53 -13.64 9.41
CA VAL A 212 -11.28 -15.08 9.18
C VAL A 212 -12.00 -15.70 7.97
N LYS A 213 -13.18 -15.24 7.56
CA LYS A 213 -13.93 -15.90 6.45
C LYS A 213 -13.85 -15.20 5.09
N THR A 214 -13.81 -13.89 5.07
CA THR A 214 -13.78 -13.11 3.83
C THR A 214 -12.40 -13.20 3.16
N ASP A 215 -11.35 -13.28 3.95
CA ASP A 215 -9.96 -13.28 3.49
C ASP A 215 -9.58 -14.58 2.77
N TYR A 216 -10.15 -15.73 3.14
CA TYR A 216 -9.88 -17.00 2.47
C TYR A 216 -10.38 -17.01 1.01
N ARG A 217 -11.54 -16.43 0.75
CA ARG A 217 -12.07 -16.34 -0.61
C ARG A 217 -11.20 -15.44 -1.47
N ILE A 218 -10.85 -14.26 -0.97
CA ILE A 218 -10.01 -13.29 -1.69
C ILE A 218 -8.63 -13.88 -1.96
N SER A 219 -8.01 -14.52 -0.97
CA SER A 219 -6.71 -15.18 -1.13
C SER A 219 -6.77 -16.31 -2.16
N ARG A 220 -7.84 -17.13 -2.17
CA ARG A 220 -8.04 -18.19 -3.16
C ARG A 220 -8.21 -17.62 -4.57
N GLU A 221 -9.06 -16.62 -4.74
CA GLU A 221 -9.27 -15.94 -6.02
C GLU A 221 -7.97 -15.31 -6.54
N PHE A 222 -7.17 -14.69 -5.66
CA PHE A 222 -5.86 -14.17 -6.01
C PHE A 222 -4.89 -15.26 -6.48
N ILE A 223 -4.74 -16.36 -5.75
CA ILE A 223 -3.86 -17.48 -6.12
C ILE A 223 -4.28 -18.08 -7.46
N GLN A 224 -5.58 -18.30 -7.66
CA GLN A 224 -6.12 -18.80 -8.93
C GLN A 224 -5.84 -17.84 -10.09
N ALA A 225 -6.11 -16.54 -9.90
CA ALA A 225 -5.80 -15.53 -10.90
C ALA A 225 -4.30 -15.45 -11.20
N THR A 226 -3.45 -15.53 -10.17
CA THR A 226 -1.99 -15.54 -10.34
C THR A 226 -1.55 -16.73 -11.18
N ARG A 227 -2.07 -17.95 -10.92
CA ARG A 227 -1.78 -19.14 -11.72
C ARG A 227 -2.13 -18.95 -13.20
N GLN A 228 -3.26 -18.28 -13.48
CA GLN A 228 -3.69 -17.99 -14.85
C GLN A 228 -2.82 -16.94 -15.55
N HIS A 229 -2.21 -16.00 -14.79
CA HIS A 229 -1.35 -14.94 -15.33
C HIS A 229 0.13 -15.29 -15.36
N LEU A 230 0.52 -16.46 -14.88
CA LEU A 230 1.89 -16.96 -15.05
C LEU A 230 2.08 -17.59 -16.43
N GLN A 231 3.27 -17.38 -17.01
CA GLN A 231 3.74 -18.10 -18.18
C GLN A 231 4.01 -19.57 -17.83
N PRO A 232 4.15 -20.48 -18.82
CA PRO A 232 4.65 -21.83 -18.57
C PRO A 232 5.98 -21.78 -17.80
N LYS A 233 6.09 -22.52 -16.71
CA LYS A 233 7.22 -22.50 -15.76
C LYS A 233 7.40 -21.15 -15.06
N GLY A 234 6.41 -20.26 -15.09
CA GLY A 234 6.40 -19.01 -14.35
C GLY A 234 6.40 -19.24 -12.83
N LYS A 235 6.90 -18.29 -12.08
CA LYS A 235 7.19 -18.41 -10.65
C LYS A 235 6.35 -17.43 -9.84
N LEU A 236 5.90 -17.88 -8.68
CA LEU A 236 5.29 -17.05 -7.65
C LEU A 236 6.18 -17.06 -6.41
N TYR A 237 6.50 -15.88 -5.90
CA TYR A 237 7.10 -15.66 -4.59
C TYR A 237 6.12 -14.83 -3.75
N LEU A 238 5.73 -15.35 -2.60
CA LEU A 238 4.71 -14.74 -1.75
C LEU A 238 5.15 -14.81 -0.29
N VAL A 239 5.01 -13.70 0.45
CA VAL A 239 5.09 -13.71 1.89
C VAL A 239 3.72 -13.47 2.51
N ALA A 240 3.40 -14.19 3.56
CA ALA A 240 2.16 -14.01 4.30
C ALA A 240 2.33 -14.37 5.77
N ASN A 241 1.38 -13.92 6.60
CA ASN A 241 1.31 -14.35 7.99
C ASN A 241 1.17 -15.87 8.07
N ARG A 242 1.96 -16.51 8.93
CA ARG A 242 2.06 -17.96 9.08
C ARG A 242 0.74 -18.66 9.41
N PHE A 243 -0.17 -17.99 10.11
CA PHE A 243 -1.48 -18.56 10.48
C PHE A 243 -2.47 -18.61 9.31
N LEU A 244 -2.15 -17.97 8.17
CA LEU A 244 -2.99 -18.01 6.97
C LEU A 244 -2.72 -19.28 6.16
N PRO A 245 -3.73 -19.92 5.57
CA PRO A 245 -3.61 -21.24 4.93
C PRO A 245 -3.05 -21.16 3.50
N TYR A 246 -2.03 -20.33 3.28
CA TYR A 246 -1.46 -20.17 1.94
C TYR A 246 -0.81 -21.46 1.41
N ALA A 247 -0.28 -22.32 2.29
CA ALA A 247 0.26 -23.61 1.86
C ALA A 247 -0.81 -24.48 1.17
N GLU A 248 -2.01 -24.55 1.76
CA GLU A 248 -3.16 -25.31 1.23
C GLU A 248 -3.68 -24.67 -0.07
N LEU A 249 -3.88 -23.35 -0.07
CA LEU A 249 -4.35 -22.60 -1.24
C LEU A 249 -3.40 -22.72 -2.44
N LEU A 250 -2.09 -22.71 -2.19
CA LEU A 250 -1.10 -22.92 -3.24
C LEU A 250 -1.13 -24.36 -3.77
N ALA A 251 -1.29 -25.36 -2.90
CA ALA A 251 -1.39 -26.76 -3.29
C ALA A 251 -2.63 -27.06 -4.15
N GLU A 252 -3.71 -26.28 -4.05
CA GLU A 252 -4.89 -26.38 -4.92
C GLU A 252 -4.57 -25.99 -6.39
N GLN A 253 -3.59 -25.12 -6.64
CA GLN A 253 -3.34 -24.51 -7.95
C GLN A 253 -1.96 -24.87 -8.55
N PHE A 254 -1.01 -25.30 -7.74
CA PHE A 254 0.37 -25.59 -8.13
C PHE A 254 0.78 -27.00 -7.71
N SER A 255 1.55 -27.69 -8.53
CA SER A 255 1.87 -29.11 -8.31
C SER A 255 2.85 -29.35 -7.14
N SER A 256 3.70 -28.38 -6.81
CA SER A 256 4.74 -28.56 -5.80
C SER A 256 5.12 -27.22 -5.14
N PRO A 257 4.17 -26.57 -4.44
CA PRO A 257 4.50 -25.37 -3.69
C PRO A 257 5.44 -25.74 -2.53
N SER A 258 6.31 -24.80 -2.17
CA SER A 258 7.28 -24.98 -1.08
C SER A 258 7.37 -23.75 -0.18
N VAL A 259 7.74 -23.97 1.08
CA VAL A 259 8.07 -22.91 2.03
C VAL A 259 9.58 -22.71 1.97
N LEU A 260 10.02 -21.54 1.48
CA LEU A 260 11.44 -21.21 1.38
C LEU A 260 12.06 -20.87 2.74
N THR A 261 11.28 -20.22 3.60
CA THR A 261 11.64 -19.88 4.99
C THR A 261 10.40 -19.52 5.77
N GLN A 262 10.47 -19.62 7.08
CA GLN A 262 9.42 -19.18 7.99
C GLN A 262 9.99 -18.78 9.35
N ASP A 263 9.29 -17.89 10.04
CA ASP A 263 9.52 -17.55 11.44
C ASP A 263 8.24 -17.71 12.28
N ASN A 264 8.16 -17.06 13.43
CA ASN A 264 6.97 -17.10 14.29
C ASN A 264 5.77 -16.34 13.70
N ARG A 265 5.99 -15.41 12.78
CA ARG A 265 4.98 -14.49 12.24
C ARG A 265 4.70 -14.73 10.77
N PHE A 266 5.71 -15.00 9.96
CA PHE A 266 5.63 -15.03 8.51
C PHE A 266 6.14 -16.33 7.92
N SER A 267 5.62 -16.65 6.73
CA SER A 267 6.16 -17.70 5.85
C SER A 267 6.36 -17.11 4.46
N VAL A 268 7.48 -17.45 3.83
CA VAL A 268 7.76 -17.14 2.42
C VAL A 268 7.53 -18.39 1.60
N TYR A 269 6.64 -18.29 0.65
CA TYR A 269 6.23 -19.38 -0.24
C TYR A 269 6.81 -19.20 -1.64
N PHE A 270 7.08 -20.32 -2.28
CA PHE A 270 7.43 -20.43 -3.69
C PHE A 270 6.51 -21.41 -4.37
N ALA A 271 6.05 -21.07 -5.57
CA ALA A 271 5.32 -22.01 -6.43
C ALA A 271 5.71 -21.79 -7.89
N GLN A 272 5.62 -22.84 -8.69
CA GLN A 272 5.92 -22.80 -10.12
C GLN A 272 4.74 -23.35 -10.93
N SER A 273 4.39 -22.64 -12.02
CA SER A 273 3.28 -23.02 -12.90
C SER A 273 3.60 -24.17 -13.83
#